data_22f83a1c96bb9cfc07d6e402f7bcb7c8
#
_entry.id   22f83a1c96bb9cfc07d6e402f7bcb7c8
#
_cell.length_a   1.000
_cell.length_b   1.000
_cell.length_c   1.000
_cell.angle_alpha   90.00
_cell.angle_beta   90.00
_cell.angle_gamma   90.00
#
_symmetry.space_group_name_H-M   'P 1'
#
loop_
_entity.id
_entity.type
_entity.pdbx_description
1 polymer ?
#
loop_
_entity_poly.entity_id
_entity_poly.type
_entity_poly.pdbx_seq_one_letter_code
_entity_poly.pdbx_strand_id
1 'polypeptide(L)'
;MTQTVNGQLKGNGRQGGISRRGFTIGAAAAAMVALPGWARAQGKGREIVIGGAGSHKAFLDPLIPVFERQTGCKVLFEGTRSLVNLEKMVNNKSKPYMSVVLMDDPVMIPAVKEGVLEKLTPADIPSLAKLKPGTVHMDGMWANYMQSMTGVAFNSGKVKQVPSYAALWEPAYKGKLVIPSLQNTEGLAMFLVAAMLETGKPMKDAQYQPEAAFKKLKALKANLLTVYTQVPQALNLLEQGEATAIAGMIGFNAVDRKAKGAPIDFVLPKEGGMAMPTGIAKVKGAPEPALANAFIEAMLGAWQKQIADISLAQPTNTTVAAPAEVPKGAVFVPDWVYIAEQRKSWVERWDREMAL
;
A
#
# COMPACT_ATOMS: atom_id res chain seq x y z
N MET A 1 -79.31 -16.60 -6.90
CA MET A 1 -79.76 -15.36 -7.55
C MET A 1 -78.58 -14.40 -7.56
N THR A 2 -77.84 -14.43 -8.67
CA THR A 2 -77.74 -13.35 -9.70
C THR A 2 -77.50 -11.96 -9.10
N GLN A 3 -76.35 -11.31 -9.28
CA GLN A 3 -76.01 -10.51 -10.46
C GLN A 3 -74.61 -9.94 -10.38
N THR A 4 -73.97 -10.05 -11.50
CA THR A 4 -72.73 -9.41 -11.91
C THR A 4 -72.94 -7.90 -12.12
N VAL A 5 -71.94 -7.03 -11.70
CA VAL A 5 -71.78 -5.72 -12.33
C VAL A 5 -70.28 -5.44 -12.49
N ASN A 6 -69.87 -5.26 -13.74
CA ASN A 6 -68.60 -4.72 -14.19
C ASN A 6 -68.51 -3.21 -13.86
N GLY A 7 -67.33 -2.80 -13.40
CA GLY A 7 -66.94 -1.42 -13.24
C GLY A 7 -65.46 -1.22 -13.51
N GLN A 8 -65.14 -0.87 -14.76
CA GLN A 8 -63.80 -0.41 -15.12
C GLN A 8 -63.54 0.97 -14.51
N LEU A 9 -62.46 1.07 -13.74
CA LEU A 9 -61.86 2.38 -13.43
C LEU A 9 -60.38 2.36 -13.84
N LYS A 10 -60.07 3.18 -14.84
CA LYS A 10 -58.71 3.52 -15.28
C LYS A 10 -58.00 4.29 -14.16
N GLY A 11 -56.99 3.71 -13.59
CA GLY A 11 -56.07 4.34 -12.66
C GLY A 11 -54.69 4.52 -13.29
N ASN A 12 -54.32 5.75 -13.63
CA ASN A 12 -52.98 6.16 -14.05
C ASN A 12 -52.01 5.97 -12.90
N GLY A 13 -51.34 4.85 -12.84
CA GLY A 13 -50.18 4.62 -11.93
C GLY A 13 -48.89 5.02 -12.62
N ARG A 14 -48.39 6.21 -12.34
CA ARG A 14 -46.99 6.57 -12.63
C ARG A 14 -46.09 5.64 -11.83
N GLN A 15 -45.56 4.61 -12.46
CA GLN A 15 -44.41 3.88 -11.94
C GLN A 15 -43.17 4.76 -12.06
N GLY A 16 -42.74 5.34 -10.93
CA GLY A 16 -41.44 5.93 -10.78
C GLY A 16 -40.38 4.85 -10.88
N GLY A 17 -39.88 4.61 -12.08
CA GLY A 17 -38.74 3.73 -12.30
C GLY A 17 -37.52 4.29 -11.59
N ILE A 18 -37.04 3.58 -10.55
CA ILE A 18 -35.72 3.80 -10.00
C ILE A 18 -34.73 3.48 -11.11
N SER A 19 -34.20 4.52 -11.71
CA SER A 19 -33.12 4.44 -12.70
C SER A 19 -31.93 3.73 -12.03
N ARG A 20 -31.76 2.46 -12.35
CA ARG A 20 -30.45 1.79 -12.21
C ARG A 20 -29.48 2.53 -13.12
N ARG A 21 -28.87 3.59 -12.60
CA ARG A 21 -27.66 4.13 -13.20
C ARG A 21 -26.66 3.00 -13.15
N GLY A 22 -26.54 2.30 -14.26
CA GLY A 22 -25.54 1.31 -14.49
C GLY A 22 -24.20 1.94 -14.19
N PHE A 23 -23.50 1.42 -13.21
CA PHE A 23 -22.07 1.55 -13.09
C PHE A 23 -21.50 0.84 -14.32
N THR A 24 -21.40 1.56 -15.42
CA THR A 24 -20.50 1.18 -16.49
C THR A 24 -19.11 1.26 -15.85
N ILE A 25 -18.60 0.10 -15.48
CA ILE A 25 -17.16 -0.11 -15.36
C ILE A 25 -16.63 0.29 -16.74
N GLY A 26 -16.21 1.56 -16.85
CA GLY A 26 -15.53 2.04 -18.04
C GLY A 26 -14.39 1.06 -18.25
N ALA A 27 -14.40 0.38 -19.40
CA ALA A 27 -13.28 -0.40 -19.86
C ALA A 27 -12.07 0.54 -19.75
N ALA A 28 -11.23 0.33 -18.72
CA ALA A 28 -10.01 1.08 -18.56
C ALA A 28 -9.25 0.85 -19.87
N ALA A 29 -9.13 1.91 -20.67
CA ALA A 29 -8.33 1.86 -21.88
C ALA A 29 -6.94 1.40 -21.43
N ALA A 30 -6.63 0.14 -21.71
CA ALA A 30 -5.35 -0.46 -21.35
C ALA A 30 -4.31 0.41 -22.06
N ALA A 31 -3.60 1.23 -21.28
CA ALA A 31 -2.53 2.06 -21.81
C ALA A 31 -1.57 1.11 -22.53
N MET A 32 -1.57 1.15 -23.87
CA MET A 32 -0.63 0.37 -24.65
C MET A 32 0.76 0.89 -24.32
N VAL A 33 1.49 0.13 -23.50
CA VAL A 33 2.89 0.41 -23.23
C VAL A 33 3.61 0.15 -24.54
N ALA A 34 4.20 1.18 -25.12
CA ALA A 34 5.16 1.00 -26.21
C ALA A 34 6.44 0.41 -25.59
N LEU A 35 6.46 -0.92 -25.43
CA LEU A 35 7.67 -1.61 -25.02
C LEU A 35 8.70 -1.53 -26.15
N PRO A 36 9.99 -1.39 -25.84
CA PRO A 36 11.06 -1.47 -26.82
C PRO A 36 10.90 -2.74 -27.66
N GLY A 37 11.12 -2.67 -28.96
CA GLY A 37 10.86 -3.78 -29.91
C GLY A 37 11.56 -5.08 -29.56
N TRP A 38 12.71 -5.01 -28.88
CA TRP A 38 13.46 -6.18 -28.40
C TRP A 38 12.77 -6.93 -27.24
N ALA A 39 11.99 -6.25 -26.40
CA ALA A 39 11.23 -6.90 -25.34
C ALA A 39 10.08 -7.78 -25.87
N ARG A 40 9.54 -7.42 -27.06
CA ARG A 40 8.46 -8.19 -27.72
C ARG A 40 8.93 -9.51 -28.32
N ALA A 41 10.17 -9.58 -28.82
CA ALA A 41 10.68 -10.77 -29.53
C ALA A 41 11.23 -11.86 -28.61
N GLN A 42 11.57 -11.53 -27.34
CA GLN A 42 12.32 -12.43 -26.47
C GLN A 42 11.49 -13.08 -25.35
N GLY A 43 10.23 -12.67 -25.14
CA GLY A 43 9.44 -13.08 -23.96
C GLY A 43 8.70 -14.42 -24.08
N LYS A 44 8.53 -14.97 -25.28
CA LYS A 44 7.69 -16.16 -25.48
C LYS A 44 8.28 -17.40 -24.80
N GLY A 45 7.51 -17.98 -23.87
CA GLY A 45 7.91 -19.16 -23.11
C GLY A 45 8.85 -18.87 -21.93
N ARG A 46 9.13 -17.60 -21.60
CA ARG A 46 9.94 -17.16 -20.45
C ARG A 46 9.08 -16.71 -19.28
N GLU A 47 9.68 -16.72 -18.13
CA GLU A 47 9.01 -16.38 -16.87
C GLU A 47 9.84 -15.40 -16.05
N ILE A 48 9.17 -14.43 -15.42
CA ILE A 48 9.76 -13.56 -14.41
C ILE A 48 8.99 -13.67 -13.09
N VAL A 49 9.71 -13.61 -11.98
CA VAL A 49 9.13 -13.62 -10.63
C VAL A 49 9.23 -12.23 -10.04
N ILE A 50 8.11 -11.70 -9.59
CA ILE A 50 7.99 -10.40 -8.95
C ILE A 50 7.66 -10.60 -7.48
N GLY A 51 8.56 -10.23 -6.58
CA GLY A 51 8.29 -10.20 -5.14
C GLY A 51 7.64 -8.90 -4.72
N GLY A 52 6.65 -8.95 -3.83
CA GLY A 52 6.00 -7.73 -3.33
C GLY A 52 5.12 -7.98 -2.11
N ALA A 53 4.45 -6.95 -1.60
CA ALA A 53 3.44 -7.11 -0.58
C ALA A 53 2.16 -7.73 -1.17
N GLY A 54 1.46 -8.57 -0.40
CA GLY A 54 0.22 -9.21 -0.86
C GLY A 54 -0.86 -8.21 -1.30
N SER A 55 -0.89 -7.02 -0.70
CA SER A 55 -1.78 -5.92 -1.06
C SER A 55 -1.52 -5.33 -2.46
N HIS A 56 -0.34 -5.53 -3.03
CA HIS A 56 -0.02 -5.06 -4.39
C HIS A 56 -0.84 -5.78 -5.47
N LYS A 57 -1.45 -6.93 -5.15
CA LYS A 57 -2.36 -7.64 -6.07
C LYS A 57 -3.47 -6.72 -6.60
N ALA A 58 -3.97 -5.80 -5.79
CA ALA A 58 -5.06 -4.92 -6.18
C ALA A 58 -4.76 -4.15 -7.50
N PHE A 59 -3.54 -3.69 -7.69
CA PHE A 59 -3.15 -3.01 -8.93
C PHE A 59 -2.35 -3.90 -9.89
N LEU A 60 -1.69 -4.96 -9.44
CA LEU A 60 -0.93 -5.86 -10.30
C LEU A 60 -1.82 -6.84 -11.08
N ASP A 61 -2.90 -7.34 -10.47
CA ASP A 61 -3.81 -8.30 -11.13
C ASP A 61 -4.37 -7.77 -12.47
N PRO A 62 -4.78 -6.51 -12.63
CA PRO A 62 -5.18 -5.99 -13.94
C PRO A 62 -4.01 -5.67 -14.88
N LEU A 63 -2.79 -5.41 -14.37
CA LEU A 63 -1.64 -4.99 -15.15
C LEU A 63 -0.81 -6.17 -15.70
N ILE A 64 -0.63 -7.22 -14.89
CA ILE A 64 0.15 -8.40 -15.27
C ILE A 64 -0.35 -9.02 -16.59
N PRO A 65 -1.65 -9.28 -16.81
CA PRO A 65 -2.11 -9.85 -18.08
C PRO A 65 -1.84 -8.96 -19.29
N VAL A 66 -1.77 -7.65 -19.11
CA VAL A 66 -1.40 -6.71 -20.18
C VAL A 66 0.07 -6.92 -20.57
N PHE A 67 0.95 -6.98 -19.58
CA PHE A 67 2.37 -7.22 -19.78
C PHE A 67 2.65 -8.57 -20.44
N GLU A 68 1.99 -9.64 -19.98
CA GLU A 68 2.12 -10.98 -20.54
C GLU A 68 1.71 -11.04 -22.01
N ARG A 69 0.58 -10.38 -22.38
CA ARG A 69 0.18 -10.30 -23.79
C ARG A 69 1.16 -9.52 -24.67
N GLN A 70 1.79 -8.48 -24.11
CA GLN A 70 2.71 -7.64 -24.87
C GLN A 70 4.08 -8.29 -25.09
N THR A 71 4.54 -9.02 -24.09
CA THR A 71 5.90 -9.63 -24.09
C THR A 71 5.90 -11.11 -24.46
N GLY A 72 4.78 -11.80 -24.29
CA GLY A 72 4.68 -13.26 -24.43
C GLY A 72 5.34 -14.02 -23.26
N CYS A 73 5.78 -13.32 -22.21
CA CYS A 73 6.31 -13.95 -20.99
C CYS A 73 5.18 -14.26 -20.01
N LYS A 74 5.50 -15.08 -19.00
CA LYS A 74 4.66 -15.31 -17.83
C LYS A 74 5.20 -14.51 -16.65
N VAL A 75 4.31 -13.93 -15.84
CA VAL A 75 4.67 -13.22 -14.62
C VAL A 75 4.11 -13.97 -13.42
N LEU A 76 4.98 -14.38 -12.52
CA LEU A 76 4.60 -14.94 -11.23
C LEU A 76 4.75 -13.86 -10.15
N PHE A 77 3.65 -13.52 -9.50
CA PHE A 77 3.67 -12.58 -8.37
C PHE A 77 3.69 -13.34 -7.04
N GLU A 78 4.76 -13.14 -6.26
CA GLU A 78 4.89 -13.63 -4.89
C GLU A 78 4.48 -12.53 -3.89
N GLY A 79 3.24 -12.58 -3.44
CA GLY A 79 2.69 -11.63 -2.48
C GLY A 79 3.06 -12.03 -1.04
N THR A 80 4.05 -11.34 -0.43
CA THR A 80 4.50 -11.58 0.94
C THR A 80 4.60 -10.25 1.73
N ARG A 81 5.74 -9.97 2.35
CA ARG A 81 6.09 -8.72 3.04
C ARG A 81 7.50 -8.32 2.65
N SER A 82 7.82 -7.03 2.75
CA SER A 82 9.13 -6.50 2.36
C SER A 82 10.31 -7.24 3.03
N LEU A 83 10.25 -7.49 4.34
CA LEU A 83 11.30 -8.23 5.05
C LEU A 83 11.45 -9.68 4.57
N VAL A 84 10.33 -10.37 4.30
CA VAL A 84 10.36 -11.75 3.78
C VAL A 84 10.96 -11.80 2.38
N ASN A 85 10.67 -10.80 1.54
CA ASN A 85 11.28 -10.71 0.21
C ASN A 85 12.79 -10.46 0.31
N LEU A 86 13.24 -9.62 1.24
CA LEU A 86 14.67 -9.44 1.51
C LEU A 86 15.34 -10.75 1.93
N GLU A 87 14.77 -11.48 2.89
CA GLU A 87 15.28 -12.78 3.33
C GLU A 87 15.39 -13.78 2.18
N LYS A 88 14.35 -13.86 1.33
CA LYS A 88 14.36 -14.72 0.14
C LYS A 88 15.49 -14.36 -0.84
N MET A 89 15.71 -13.07 -1.11
CA MET A 89 16.78 -12.61 -1.98
C MET A 89 18.16 -12.95 -1.40
N VAL A 90 18.38 -12.73 -0.11
CA VAL A 90 19.64 -13.03 0.59
C VAL A 90 19.92 -14.54 0.57
N ASN A 91 18.92 -15.35 0.93
CA ASN A 91 19.05 -16.81 0.97
C ASN A 91 19.29 -17.43 -0.42
N ASN A 92 18.86 -16.75 -1.49
CA ASN A 92 19.03 -17.21 -2.87
C ASN A 92 20.07 -16.39 -3.65
N LYS A 93 20.97 -15.66 -2.97
CA LYS A 93 21.93 -14.76 -3.58
C LYS A 93 22.86 -15.43 -4.61
N SER A 94 23.21 -16.71 -4.41
CA SER A 94 24.05 -17.49 -5.32
C SER A 94 23.31 -17.98 -6.58
N LYS A 95 21.97 -18.09 -6.50
CA LYS A 95 21.10 -18.51 -7.60
C LYS A 95 19.78 -17.75 -7.52
N PRO A 96 19.77 -16.46 -7.85
CA PRO A 96 18.57 -15.64 -7.78
C PRO A 96 17.47 -16.18 -8.71
N TYR A 97 16.22 -16.13 -8.22
CA TYR A 97 15.05 -16.55 -9.00
C TYR A 97 14.04 -15.40 -9.16
N MET A 98 14.02 -14.46 -8.23
CA MET A 98 13.23 -13.23 -8.40
C MET A 98 13.89 -12.31 -9.41
N SER A 99 13.09 -11.70 -10.28
CA SER A 99 13.56 -10.75 -11.28
C SER A 99 13.42 -9.30 -10.82
N VAL A 100 12.31 -8.99 -10.17
CA VAL A 100 11.99 -7.65 -9.66
C VAL A 100 11.42 -7.77 -8.25
N VAL A 101 11.71 -6.78 -7.43
CA VAL A 101 11.15 -6.70 -6.08
C VAL A 101 10.49 -5.35 -5.83
N LEU A 102 9.32 -5.38 -5.18
CA LEU A 102 8.56 -4.21 -4.72
C LEU A 102 8.62 -4.21 -3.20
N MET A 103 9.39 -3.27 -2.62
CA MET A 103 9.58 -3.18 -1.17
C MET A 103 9.55 -1.73 -0.71
N ASP A 104 9.31 -1.55 0.58
CA ASP A 104 9.37 -0.23 1.20
C ASP A 104 10.82 0.23 1.40
N ASP A 105 11.07 1.52 1.32
CA ASP A 105 12.41 2.10 1.41
C ASP A 105 13.25 1.62 2.60
N PRO A 106 12.72 1.50 3.84
CA PRO A 106 13.52 1.00 4.97
C PRO A 106 13.99 -0.45 4.82
N VAL A 107 13.47 -1.20 3.84
CA VAL A 107 13.92 -2.56 3.52
C VAL A 107 14.80 -2.58 2.27
N MET A 108 14.65 -1.61 1.36
CA MET A 108 15.59 -1.42 0.25
C MET A 108 17.00 -1.08 0.73
N ILE A 109 17.14 -0.29 1.80
CA ILE A 109 18.43 0.10 2.37
C ILE A 109 19.28 -1.12 2.77
N PRO A 110 18.81 -2.05 3.62
CA PRO A 110 19.56 -3.27 3.91
C PRO A 110 19.74 -4.17 2.66
N ALA A 111 18.79 -4.20 1.71
CA ALA A 111 18.96 -4.97 0.48
C ALA A 111 20.16 -4.48 -0.35
N VAL A 112 20.43 -3.17 -0.38
CA VAL A 112 21.63 -2.61 -0.99
C VAL A 112 22.88 -3.04 -0.22
N LYS A 113 22.88 -2.96 1.11
CA LYS A 113 24.00 -3.40 1.96
C LYS A 113 24.32 -4.89 1.76
N GLU A 114 23.29 -5.72 1.59
CA GLU A 114 23.45 -7.14 1.27
C GLU A 114 23.92 -7.41 -0.18
N GLY A 115 23.92 -6.40 -1.05
CA GLY A 115 24.36 -6.52 -2.43
C GLY A 115 23.50 -7.43 -3.29
N VAL A 116 22.19 -7.48 -3.02
CA VAL A 116 21.19 -8.29 -3.75
C VAL A 116 20.41 -7.51 -4.81
N LEU A 117 20.66 -6.20 -4.92
CA LEU A 117 20.05 -5.32 -5.92
C LEU A 117 21.03 -4.97 -7.03
N GLU A 118 20.51 -4.67 -8.21
CA GLU A 118 21.25 -4.22 -9.39
C GLU A 118 20.82 -2.80 -9.77
N LYS A 119 21.79 -1.99 -10.15
CA LYS A 119 21.58 -0.59 -10.53
C LYS A 119 20.62 -0.46 -11.70
N LEU A 120 19.62 0.39 -11.58
CA LEU A 120 18.73 0.83 -12.64
C LEU A 120 19.40 1.97 -13.42
N THR A 121 19.33 1.94 -14.75
CA THR A 121 19.92 2.98 -15.60
C THR A 121 18.87 3.62 -16.51
N PRO A 122 18.98 4.91 -16.84
CA PRO A 122 18.06 5.55 -17.81
C PRO A 122 18.15 4.95 -19.23
N ALA A 123 19.26 4.30 -19.57
CA ALA A 123 19.41 3.59 -20.83
C ALA A 123 18.48 2.37 -20.92
N ASP A 124 18.31 1.65 -19.83
CA ASP A 124 17.43 0.47 -19.73
C ASP A 124 16.00 0.85 -19.35
N ILE A 125 15.83 1.92 -18.58
CA ILE A 125 14.55 2.35 -17.99
C ILE A 125 14.40 3.86 -18.19
N PRO A 126 13.96 4.31 -19.37
CA PRO A 126 13.85 5.74 -19.72
C PRO A 126 12.93 6.54 -18.78
N SER A 127 11.93 5.92 -18.17
CA SER A 127 11.03 6.57 -17.22
C SER A 127 11.72 7.08 -15.95
N LEU A 128 12.93 6.61 -15.61
CA LEU A 128 13.71 7.17 -14.49
C LEU A 128 13.94 8.68 -14.63
N ALA A 129 14.14 9.18 -15.87
CA ALA A 129 14.33 10.60 -16.13
C ALA A 129 13.07 11.47 -15.92
N LYS A 130 11.90 10.83 -15.78
CA LYS A 130 10.61 11.50 -15.58
C LYS A 130 10.15 11.47 -14.12
N LEU A 131 10.92 10.89 -13.24
CA LEU A 131 10.54 10.76 -11.84
C LEU A 131 10.80 12.07 -11.08
N LYS A 132 10.01 12.28 -10.03
CA LYS A 132 10.19 13.42 -9.11
C LYS A 132 11.57 13.36 -8.46
N PRO A 133 12.20 14.50 -8.18
CA PRO A 133 13.44 14.55 -7.40
C PRO A 133 13.30 13.81 -6.07
N GLY A 134 14.34 13.07 -5.67
CA GLY A 134 14.36 12.32 -4.41
C GLY A 134 13.62 10.98 -4.43
N THR A 135 13.14 10.51 -5.59
CA THR A 135 12.49 9.20 -5.73
C THR A 135 13.36 8.12 -6.39
N VAL A 136 14.57 8.48 -6.79
CA VAL A 136 15.63 7.56 -7.21
C VAL A 136 16.71 7.58 -6.14
N HIS A 137 17.05 6.42 -5.61
CA HIS A 137 17.83 6.30 -4.39
C HIS A 137 19.16 5.58 -4.62
N MET A 138 20.16 5.95 -3.79
CA MET A 138 21.48 5.32 -3.76
C MET A 138 22.06 5.09 -5.15
N ASP A 139 22.09 6.15 -5.96
CA ASP A 139 22.63 6.12 -7.33
C ASP A 139 21.93 5.09 -8.23
N GLY A 140 20.59 4.97 -8.09
CA GLY A 140 19.77 4.11 -8.95
C GLY A 140 19.58 2.68 -8.45
N MET A 141 19.93 2.36 -7.21
CA MET A 141 19.71 1.02 -6.67
C MET A 141 18.23 0.65 -6.57
N TRP A 142 17.36 1.65 -6.36
CA TRP A 142 15.91 1.50 -6.51
C TRP A 142 15.26 2.84 -6.85
N ALA A 143 14.03 2.79 -7.35
CA ALA A 143 13.19 3.97 -7.58
C ALA A 143 11.82 3.77 -6.93
N ASN A 144 11.24 4.83 -6.37
CA ASN A 144 9.86 4.76 -5.90
C ASN A 144 8.91 4.86 -7.09
N TYR A 145 7.90 3.97 -7.13
CA TYR A 145 6.86 4.01 -8.15
C TYR A 145 5.54 4.60 -7.63
N MET A 146 5.37 4.67 -6.32
CA MET A 146 4.27 5.38 -5.68
C MET A 146 4.66 5.85 -4.27
N GLN A 147 3.95 6.86 -3.78
CA GLN A 147 4.04 7.33 -2.41
C GLN A 147 2.66 7.30 -1.77
N SER A 148 2.45 6.32 -0.92
CA SER A 148 1.27 6.21 -0.06
C SER A 148 1.51 6.92 1.27
N MET A 149 0.50 6.92 2.12
CA MET A 149 0.58 7.45 3.47
C MET A 149 -0.24 6.59 4.44
N THR A 150 0.18 6.57 5.69
CA THR A 150 -0.59 5.96 6.76
C THR A 150 -1.52 6.97 7.41
N GLY A 151 -2.60 6.46 7.98
CA GLY A 151 -3.56 7.23 8.74
C GLY A 151 -4.40 6.31 9.60
N VAL A 152 -5.66 6.65 9.79
CA VAL A 152 -6.62 5.84 10.55
C VAL A 152 -7.76 5.41 9.64
N ALA A 153 -7.92 4.11 9.46
CA ALA A 153 -9.14 3.53 8.91
C ALA A 153 -10.14 3.30 10.04
N PHE A 154 -11.40 3.59 9.81
CA PHE A 154 -12.43 3.44 10.84
C PHE A 154 -13.74 2.93 10.24
N ASN A 155 -14.54 2.23 11.07
CA ASN A 155 -15.87 1.81 10.69
C ASN A 155 -16.83 3.01 10.78
N SER A 156 -17.32 3.48 9.64
CA SER A 156 -18.19 4.67 9.52
C SER A 156 -19.59 4.47 10.14
N GLY A 157 -19.99 3.23 10.40
CA GLY A 157 -21.20 2.90 11.18
C GLY A 157 -21.02 2.99 12.70
N LYS A 158 -19.75 3.00 13.19
CA LYS A 158 -19.42 3.06 14.62
C LYS A 158 -18.97 4.46 15.06
N VAL A 159 -18.15 5.13 14.26
CA VAL A 159 -17.65 6.48 14.52
C VAL A 159 -17.75 7.31 13.25
N LYS A 160 -17.98 8.62 13.41
CA LYS A 160 -18.08 9.52 12.24
C LYS A 160 -16.72 10.01 11.75
N GLN A 161 -15.75 10.13 12.65
CA GLN A 161 -14.39 10.60 12.34
C GLN A 161 -13.43 10.27 13.48
N VAL A 162 -12.13 10.27 13.17
CA VAL A 162 -11.03 10.18 14.15
C VAL A 162 -10.14 11.40 13.96
N PRO A 163 -10.41 12.51 14.70
CA PRO A 163 -9.76 13.81 14.43
C PRO A 163 -8.29 13.86 14.86
N SER A 164 -7.88 12.98 15.77
CA SER A 164 -6.54 12.97 16.37
C SER A 164 -6.13 11.56 16.76
N TYR A 165 -4.86 11.23 16.59
CA TYR A 165 -4.32 9.98 17.12
C TYR A 165 -4.42 9.92 18.66
N ALA A 166 -4.31 11.06 19.36
CA ALA A 166 -4.42 11.10 20.81
C ALA A 166 -5.75 10.52 21.32
N ALA A 167 -6.85 10.70 20.57
CA ALA A 167 -8.15 10.14 20.90
C ALA A 167 -8.16 8.62 21.02
N LEU A 168 -7.24 7.92 20.33
CA LEU A 168 -7.17 6.46 20.37
C LEU A 168 -6.77 5.89 21.73
N TRP A 169 -6.23 6.73 22.64
CA TRP A 169 -5.93 6.35 24.02
C TRP A 169 -7.12 6.54 24.97
N GLU A 170 -8.23 7.09 24.49
CA GLU A 170 -9.44 7.32 25.30
C GLU A 170 -10.19 6.00 25.58
N PRO A 171 -10.90 5.89 26.69
CA PRO A 171 -11.67 4.68 27.07
C PRO A 171 -12.71 4.25 26.04
N ALA A 172 -13.18 5.17 25.18
CA ALA A 172 -14.11 4.87 24.09
C ALA A 172 -13.60 3.80 23.12
N TYR A 173 -12.28 3.65 23.00
CA TYR A 173 -11.64 2.65 22.13
C TYR A 173 -11.24 1.36 22.86
N LYS A 174 -11.58 1.19 24.15
CA LYS A 174 -11.18 0.02 24.95
C LYS A 174 -11.57 -1.29 24.26
N GLY A 175 -10.57 -2.12 23.93
CA GLY A 175 -10.75 -3.42 23.27
C GLY A 175 -11.31 -3.34 21.85
N LYS A 176 -11.18 -2.19 21.15
CA LYS A 176 -11.77 -1.97 19.82
C LYS A 176 -10.80 -1.43 18.78
N LEU A 177 -9.55 -1.24 19.17
CA LEU A 177 -8.51 -0.70 18.30
C LEU A 177 -7.65 -1.82 17.75
N VAL A 178 -7.31 -1.72 16.48
CA VAL A 178 -6.33 -2.59 15.81
C VAL A 178 -5.14 -1.76 15.35
N ILE A 179 -3.94 -2.27 15.53
CA ILE A 179 -2.72 -1.63 15.04
C ILE A 179 -1.83 -2.65 14.31
N PRO A 180 -0.98 -2.21 13.38
CA PRO A 180 0.01 -3.09 12.76
C PRO A 180 1.14 -3.46 13.72
N SER A 181 1.67 -4.68 13.59
CA SER A 181 2.93 -5.08 14.21
C SER A 181 4.09 -4.27 13.62
N LEU A 182 5.16 -4.06 14.40
CA LEU A 182 6.42 -3.50 13.88
C LEU A 182 7.13 -4.41 12.86
N GLN A 183 6.71 -5.67 12.73
CA GLN A 183 7.15 -6.53 11.62
C GLN A 183 6.70 -5.99 10.25
N ASN A 184 5.60 -5.24 10.22
CA ASN A 184 5.13 -4.50 9.05
C ASN A 184 5.72 -3.08 9.06
N THR A 185 5.97 -2.50 7.89
CA THR A 185 6.52 -1.14 7.80
C THR A 185 5.54 -0.09 8.30
N GLU A 186 4.24 -0.28 8.05
CA GLU A 186 3.19 0.61 8.56
C GLU A 186 3.09 0.63 10.10
N GLY A 187 3.62 -0.38 10.78
CA GLY A 187 3.73 -0.40 12.25
C GLY A 187 4.57 0.74 12.80
N LEU A 188 5.54 1.21 12.01
CA LEU A 188 6.36 2.38 12.37
C LEU A 188 5.52 3.65 12.52
N ALA A 189 4.40 3.79 11.80
CA ALA A 189 3.53 4.96 11.94
C ALA A 189 3.04 5.12 13.37
N MET A 190 2.50 4.06 13.96
CA MET A 190 2.02 4.09 15.34
C MET A 190 3.15 4.21 16.35
N PHE A 191 4.32 3.65 16.04
CA PHE A 191 5.50 3.79 16.88
C PHE A 191 5.97 5.25 16.94
N LEU A 192 6.08 5.92 15.80
CA LEU A 192 6.49 7.32 15.71
C LEU A 192 5.45 8.28 16.29
N VAL A 193 4.16 8.03 16.02
CA VAL A 193 3.05 8.77 16.63
C VAL A 193 3.07 8.65 18.15
N ALA A 194 3.31 7.47 18.68
CA ALA A 194 3.40 7.25 20.13
C ALA A 194 4.56 8.04 20.75
N ALA A 195 5.73 8.07 20.10
CA ALA A 195 6.86 8.89 20.53
C ALA A 195 6.53 10.39 20.55
N MET A 196 5.88 10.86 19.47
CA MET A 196 5.42 12.25 19.37
C MET A 196 4.44 12.63 20.49
N LEU A 197 3.44 11.80 20.74
CA LEU A 197 2.42 12.05 21.78
C LEU A 197 3.00 11.99 23.19
N GLU A 198 3.98 11.12 23.45
CA GLU A 198 4.62 11.00 24.76
C GLU A 198 5.57 12.17 25.03
N THR A 199 6.31 12.63 24.02
CA THR A 199 7.33 13.67 24.18
C THR A 199 6.80 15.08 23.97
N GLY A 200 5.66 15.23 23.29
CA GLY A 200 5.15 16.53 22.83
C GLY A 200 6.01 17.17 21.72
N LYS A 201 7.03 16.46 21.20
CA LYS A 201 7.91 16.94 20.14
C LYS A 201 7.29 16.71 18.76
N PRO A 202 7.62 17.52 17.74
CA PRO A 202 7.25 17.22 16.37
C PRO A 202 7.86 15.88 15.93
N MET A 203 7.20 15.20 14.99
CA MET A 203 7.55 13.83 14.58
C MET A 203 9.00 13.69 14.09
N LYS A 204 9.52 14.73 13.41
CA LYS A 204 10.92 14.79 12.96
C LYS A 204 11.95 14.64 14.08
N ASP A 205 11.61 15.08 15.30
CA ASP A 205 12.50 15.01 16.47
C ASP A 205 12.14 13.83 17.38
N ALA A 206 10.83 13.48 17.44
CA ALA A 206 10.32 12.38 18.25
C ALA A 206 10.76 11.01 17.73
N GLN A 207 11.05 10.87 16.42
CA GLN A 207 11.48 9.60 15.82
C GLN A 207 12.76 9.01 16.45
N TYR A 208 13.58 9.84 17.09
CA TYR A 208 14.80 9.43 17.80
C TYR A 208 14.57 9.09 19.27
N GLN A 209 13.30 8.93 19.70
CA GLN A 209 12.93 8.68 21.10
C GLN A 209 12.18 7.33 21.25
N PRO A 210 12.85 6.18 20.98
CA PRO A 210 12.19 4.86 20.99
C PRO A 210 11.63 4.49 22.38
N GLU A 211 12.25 4.93 23.47
CA GLU A 211 11.77 4.68 24.83
C GLU A 211 10.40 5.32 25.08
N ALA A 212 10.21 6.56 24.60
CA ALA A 212 8.93 7.25 24.68
C ALA A 212 7.85 6.52 23.87
N ALA A 213 8.22 6.01 22.68
CA ALA A 213 7.32 5.24 21.83
C ALA A 213 6.82 3.98 22.55
N PHE A 214 7.71 3.17 23.07
CA PHE A 214 7.35 1.93 23.79
C PHE A 214 6.52 2.22 25.03
N LYS A 215 6.89 3.24 25.84
CA LYS A 215 6.11 3.66 27.01
C LYS A 215 4.68 3.99 26.65
N LYS A 216 4.48 4.80 25.63
CA LYS A 216 3.15 5.23 25.17
C LYS A 216 2.33 4.10 24.59
N LEU A 217 2.96 3.21 23.82
CA LEU A 217 2.29 2.04 23.22
C LEU A 217 1.86 1.02 24.28
N LYS A 218 2.63 0.83 25.35
CA LYS A 218 2.19 0.00 26.48
C LYS A 218 0.89 0.51 27.11
N ALA A 219 0.74 1.82 27.24
CA ALA A 219 -0.50 2.42 27.72
C ALA A 219 -1.69 2.22 26.75
N LEU A 220 -1.41 1.97 25.45
CA LEU A 220 -2.46 1.70 24.47
C LEU A 220 -3.01 0.26 24.55
N LYS A 221 -2.29 -0.68 25.18
CA LYS A 221 -2.67 -2.11 25.18
C LYS A 221 -4.10 -2.36 25.64
N ALA A 222 -4.59 -1.61 26.62
CA ALA A 222 -5.98 -1.75 27.12
C ALA A 222 -7.04 -1.42 26.04
N ASN A 223 -6.68 -0.63 25.04
CA ASN A 223 -7.58 -0.26 23.94
C ASN A 223 -7.47 -1.21 22.73
N LEU A 224 -6.42 -2.04 22.68
CA LEU A 224 -6.21 -2.96 21.59
C LEU A 224 -7.18 -4.14 21.63
N LEU A 225 -7.83 -4.40 20.50
CA LEU A 225 -8.49 -5.67 20.20
C LEU A 225 -7.45 -6.70 19.77
N THR A 226 -6.55 -6.29 18.86
CA THR A 226 -5.45 -7.12 18.37
C THR A 226 -4.36 -6.30 17.70
N VAL A 227 -3.22 -6.96 17.46
CA VAL A 227 -2.12 -6.49 16.62
C VAL A 227 -2.08 -7.36 15.36
N TYR A 228 -2.06 -6.77 14.17
CA TYR A 228 -2.06 -7.52 12.92
C TYR A 228 -0.70 -7.57 12.24
N THR A 229 -0.48 -8.66 11.51
CA THR A 229 0.58 -8.83 10.52
C THR A 229 0.03 -9.00 9.11
N GLN A 230 -1.27 -9.28 8.98
CA GLN A 230 -1.97 -9.49 7.72
C GLN A 230 -3.11 -8.46 7.56
N VAL A 231 -2.96 -7.55 6.59
CA VAL A 231 -3.92 -6.48 6.31
C VAL A 231 -5.35 -6.98 6.07
N PRO A 232 -5.60 -8.05 5.29
CA PRO A 232 -6.96 -8.52 5.06
C PRO A 232 -7.71 -8.91 6.34
N GLN A 233 -7.02 -9.52 7.31
CA GLN A 233 -7.63 -9.90 8.59
C GLN A 233 -8.06 -8.67 9.39
N ALA A 234 -7.19 -7.65 9.46
CA ALA A 234 -7.50 -6.40 10.15
C ALA A 234 -8.71 -5.69 9.54
N LEU A 235 -8.76 -5.62 8.21
CA LEU A 235 -9.89 -5.01 7.50
C LEU A 235 -11.20 -5.79 7.70
N ASN A 236 -11.16 -7.11 7.78
CA ASN A 236 -12.35 -7.90 8.08
C ASN A 236 -12.92 -7.57 9.47
N LEU A 237 -12.06 -7.46 10.50
CA LEU A 237 -12.49 -7.05 11.85
C LEU A 237 -13.15 -5.66 11.83
N LEU A 238 -12.59 -4.74 11.04
CA LEU A 238 -13.13 -3.39 10.90
C LEU A 238 -14.48 -3.40 10.16
N GLU A 239 -14.58 -4.15 9.07
CA GLU A 239 -15.79 -4.26 8.25
C GLU A 239 -16.95 -4.89 9.02
N GLN A 240 -16.68 -5.94 9.80
CA GLN A 240 -17.64 -6.61 10.65
C GLN A 240 -18.03 -5.78 11.89
N GLY A 241 -17.31 -4.72 12.18
CA GLY A 241 -17.55 -3.84 13.32
C GLY A 241 -17.09 -4.40 14.66
N GLU A 242 -16.25 -5.43 14.66
CA GLU A 242 -15.54 -5.91 15.84
C GLU A 242 -14.49 -4.89 16.27
N ALA A 243 -13.72 -4.37 15.30
CA ALA A 243 -12.89 -3.20 15.50
C ALA A 243 -13.66 -1.91 15.17
N THR A 244 -13.37 -0.83 15.90
CA THR A 244 -13.86 0.52 15.60
C THR A 244 -12.90 1.28 14.71
N ALA A 245 -11.59 1.08 14.89
CA ALA A 245 -10.56 1.73 14.11
C ALA A 245 -9.31 0.85 13.95
N ILE A 246 -8.58 1.10 12.85
CA ILE A 246 -7.24 0.58 12.61
C ILE A 246 -6.31 1.78 12.46
N ALA A 247 -5.43 2.00 13.42
CA ALA A 247 -4.48 3.08 13.36
C ALA A 247 -3.18 2.63 12.72
N GLY A 248 -2.54 3.49 11.92
CA GLY A 248 -1.36 3.17 11.15
C GLY A 248 -1.65 2.43 9.83
N MET A 249 -2.92 2.36 9.41
CA MET A 249 -3.31 1.75 8.14
C MET A 249 -2.80 2.56 6.95
N ILE A 250 -2.32 1.89 5.91
CA ILE A 250 -2.02 2.52 4.62
C ILE A 250 -3.34 2.83 3.92
N GLY A 251 -3.52 4.09 3.50
CA GLY A 251 -4.80 4.62 3.03
C GLY A 251 -5.47 3.81 1.92
N PHE A 252 -4.70 3.35 0.92
CA PHE A 252 -5.29 2.62 -0.21
C PHE A 252 -6.02 1.32 0.20
N ASN A 253 -5.58 0.66 1.27
CA ASN A 253 -6.23 -0.57 1.74
C ASN A 253 -7.67 -0.30 2.25
N ALA A 254 -7.87 0.83 2.94
CA ALA A 254 -9.19 1.23 3.42
C ALA A 254 -10.08 1.69 2.27
N VAL A 255 -9.51 2.45 1.32
CA VAL A 255 -10.25 2.98 0.17
C VAL A 255 -10.70 1.86 -0.78
N ASP A 256 -9.88 0.85 -1.02
CA ASP A 256 -10.27 -0.34 -1.80
C ASP A 256 -11.49 -1.03 -1.18
N ARG A 257 -11.53 -1.19 0.14
CA ARG A 257 -12.68 -1.78 0.83
C ARG A 257 -13.92 -0.88 0.78
N LYS A 258 -13.75 0.44 0.94
CA LYS A 258 -14.83 1.41 0.79
C LYS A 258 -15.43 1.36 -0.61
N ALA A 259 -14.59 1.31 -1.65
CA ALA A 259 -15.04 1.20 -3.04
C ALA A 259 -15.84 -0.07 -3.33
N LYS A 260 -15.60 -1.14 -2.56
CA LYS A 260 -16.36 -2.41 -2.60
C LYS A 260 -17.61 -2.40 -1.73
N GLY A 261 -17.96 -1.27 -1.12
CA GLY A 261 -19.19 -1.08 -0.33
C GLY A 261 -19.06 -1.39 1.16
N ALA A 262 -17.84 -1.62 1.66
CA ALA A 262 -17.64 -1.81 3.09
C ALA A 262 -17.90 -0.49 3.87
N PRO A 263 -18.43 -0.55 5.11
CA PRO A 263 -18.66 0.62 5.95
C PRO A 263 -17.33 1.13 6.56
N ILE A 264 -16.35 1.35 5.71
CA ILE A 264 -15.00 1.78 6.10
C ILE A 264 -14.75 3.18 5.52
N ASP A 265 -14.12 4.03 6.32
CA ASP A 265 -13.59 5.30 5.87
C ASP A 265 -12.14 5.46 6.32
N PHE A 266 -11.46 6.47 5.78
CA PHE A 266 -10.06 6.75 6.08
C PHE A 266 -9.86 8.24 6.35
N VAL A 267 -9.01 8.56 7.31
CA VAL A 267 -8.67 9.93 7.65
C VAL A 267 -7.17 10.07 7.97
N LEU A 268 -6.61 11.22 7.62
CA LEU A 268 -5.37 11.71 8.22
C LEU A 268 -5.75 12.52 9.47
N PRO A 269 -5.41 12.06 10.68
CA PRO A 269 -5.61 12.85 11.89
C PRO A 269 -4.85 14.18 11.83
N LYS A 270 -5.18 15.12 12.71
CA LYS A 270 -4.55 16.47 12.73
C LYS A 270 -3.02 16.44 12.84
N GLU A 271 -2.46 15.40 13.42
CA GLU A 271 -1.01 15.18 13.54
C GLU A 271 -0.36 14.79 12.22
N GLY A 272 -1.16 14.45 11.21
CA GLY A 272 -0.69 14.02 9.89
C GLY A 272 -0.49 12.51 9.77
N GLY A 273 0.07 12.09 8.63
CA GLY A 273 0.39 10.70 8.32
C GLY A 273 1.87 10.49 8.10
N MET A 274 2.31 9.24 8.19
CA MET A 274 3.66 8.85 7.79
C MET A 274 3.66 8.53 6.29
N ALA A 275 4.63 9.08 5.55
CA ALA A 275 4.87 8.71 4.17
C ALA A 275 5.27 7.23 4.07
N MET A 276 4.71 6.56 3.08
CA MET A 276 4.99 5.15 2.77
C MET A 276 5.44 5.06 1.29
N PRO A 277 6.67 5.48 0.99
CA PRO A 277 7.21 5.31 -0.35
C PRO A 277 7.48 3.82 -0.60
N THR A 278 6.97 3.31 -1.73
CA THR A 278 7.23 1.94 -2.15
C THR A 278 8.14 1.96 -3.35
N GLY A 279 9.27 1.28 -3.19
CA GLY A 279 10.31 1.17 -4.20
C GLY A 279 10.15 -0.06 -5.09
N ILE A 280 10.73 0.05 -6.28
CA ILE A 280 10.92 -1.04 -7.23
C ILE A 280 12.41 -1.18 -7.52
N ALA A 281 12.91 -2.40 -7.51
CA ALA A 281 14.31 -2.69 -7.79
C ALA A 281 14.45 -3.94 -8.65
N LYS A 282 15.54 -3.99 -9.41
CA LYS A 282 15.98 -5.19 -10.11
C LYS A 282 16.83 -6.04 -9.16
N VAL A 283 16.56 -7.33 -9.11
CA VAL A 283 17.36 -8.27 -8.31
C VAL A 283 18.66 -8.58 -9.06
N LYS A 284 19.80 -8.51 -8.36
CA LYS A 284 21.12 -8.75 -8.95
C LYS A 284 21.27 -10.19 -9.41
N GLY A 285 21.71 -10.36 -10.67
CA GLY A 285 21.88 -11.68 -11.27
C GLY A 285 20.58 -12.43 -11.55
N ALA A 286 19.46 -11.71 -11.54
CA ALA A 286 18.14 -12.26 -11.81
C ALA A 286 18.03 -12.88 -13.22
N PRO A 287 17.20 -13.93 -13.40
CA PRO A 287 16.86 -14.41 -14.72
C PRO A 287 16.10 -13.35 -15.51
N GLU A 288 16.22 -13.39 -16.84
CA GLU A 288 15.49 -12.53 -17.78
C GLU A 288 15.65 -11.01 -17.52
N PRO A 289 16.88 -10.47 -17.45
CA PRO A 289 17.13 -9.07 -17.06
C PRO A 289 16.44 -8.06 -17.98
N ALA A 290 16.26 -8.38 -19.26
CA ALA A 290 15.55 -7.54 -20.21
C ALA A 290 14.05 -7.43 -19.90
N LEU A 291 13.42 -8.54 -19.51
CA LEU A 291 12.01 -8.54 -19.08
C LEU A 291 11.84 -7.84 -17.72
N ALA A 292 12.80 -7.98 -16.81
CA ALA A 292 12.82 -7.24 -15.56
C ALA A 292 12.86 -5.73 -15.81
N ASN A 293 13.76 -5.25 -16.70
CA ASN A 293 13.83 -3.84 -17.10
C ASN A 293 12.51 -3.36 -17.73
N ALA A 294 11.91 -4.15 -18.63
CA ALA A 294 10.64 -3.82 -19.26
C ALA A 294 9.48 -3.72 -18.24
N PHE A 295 9.47 -4.60 -17.25
CA PHE A 295 8.46 -4.54 -16.17
C PHE A 295 8.63 -3.29 -15.30
N ILE A 296 9.88 -2.97 -14.93
CA ILE A 296 10.19 -1.74 -14.16
C ILE A 296 9.84 -0.50 -14.97
N GLU A 297 10.16 -0.47 -16.28
CA GLU A 297 9.77 0.65 -17.16
C GLU A 297 8.25 0.84 -17.20
N ALA A 298 7.49 -0.25 -17.31
CA ALA A 298 6.03 -0.18 -17.28
C ALA A 298 5.50 0.38 -15.96
N MET A 299 6.05 -0.08 -14.82
CA MET A 299 5.68 0.38 -13.48
C MET A 299 6.00 1.86 -13.23
N LEU A 300 7.14 2.34 -13.71
CA LEU A 300 7.57 3.74 -13.56
C LEU A 300 7.00 4.67 -14.62
N GLY A 301 6.51 4.12 -15.72
CA GLY A 301 6.00 4.84 -16.88
C GLY A 301 4.49 4.71 -17.06
N ALA A 302 4.10 3.90 -18.03
CA ALA A 302 2.72 3.84 -18.53
C ALA A 302 1.69 3.36 -17.51
N TRP A 303 2.08 2.61 -16.49
CA TRP A 303 1.16 2.10 -15.47
C TRP A 303 0.98 3.04 -14.28
N GLN A 304 1.76 4.12 -14.17
CA GLN A 304 1.70 5.06 -13.05
C GLN A 304 0.29 5.62 -12.81
N LYS A 305 -0.42 5.98 -13.88
CA LYS A 305 -1.78 6.51 -13.75
C LYS A 305 -2.73 5.48 -13.14
N GLN A 306 -2.71 4.25 -13.66
CA GLN A 306 -3.59 3.18 -13.19
C GLN A 306 -3.24 2.75 -11.77
N ILE A 307 -1.95 2.66 -11.43
CA ILE A 307 -1.50 2.39 -10.06
C ILE A 307 -1.99 3.48 -9.12
N ALA A 308 -1.81 4.76 -9.48
CA ALA A 308 -2.24 5.88 -8.67
C ALA A 308 -3.76 5.89 -8.44
N ASP A 309 -4.56 5.64 -9.47
CA ASP A 309 -6.02 5.61 -9.36
C ASP A 309 -6.52 4.46 -8.47
N ILE A 310 -5.93 3.27 -8.60
CA ILE A 310 -6.33 2.10 -7.79
C ILE A 310 -5.86 2.26 -6.33
N SER A 311 -4.64 2.77 -6.13
CA SER A 311 -4.03 2.84 -4.80
C SER A 311 -4.34 4.13 -4.06
N LEU A 312 -4.97 5.12 -4.71
CA LEU A 312 -5.10 6.50 -4.21
C LEU A 312 -3.78 7.02 -3.64
N ALA A 313 -2.69 6.74 -4.34
CA ALA A 313 -1.35 7.14 -3.97
C ALA A 313 -0.83 8.27 -4.87
N GLN A 314 0.15 8.99 -4.39
CA GLN A 314 0.86 9.99 -5.21
C GLN A 314 1.73 9.26 -6.23
N PRO A 315 1.55 9.51 -7.54
CA PRO A 315 2.48 9.00 -8.56
C PRO A 315 3.84 9.69 -8.41
N THR A 316 4.87 8.96 -8.72
CA THR A 316 6.25 9.51 -8.72
C THR A 316 6.65 10.08 -10.08
N ASN A 317 6.02 9.65 -11.15
CA ASN A 317 6.25 10.20 -12.49
C ASN A 317 5.60 11.58 -12.63
N THR A 318 6.40 12.59 -13.00
CA THR A 318 5.97 14.00 -13.10
C THR A 318 4.94 14.26 -14.19
N THR A 319 4.81 13.34 -15.14
CA THR A 319 3.81 13.46 -16.24
C THR A 319 2.42 12.94 -15.86
N VAL A 320 2.27 12.39 -14.65
CA VAL A 320 1.03 11.78 -14.17
C VAL A 320 0.46 12.60 -13.03
N ALA A 321 -0.79 13.05 -13.18
CA ALA A 321 -1.51 13.72 -12.11
C ALA A 321 -1.96 12.73 -11.02
N ALA A 322 -1.89 13.18 -9.76
CA ALA A 322 -2.46 12.42 -8.65
C ALA A 322 -4.00 12.39 -8.73
N PRO A 323 -4.65 11.30 -8.28
CA PRO A 323 -6.09 11.26 -8.10
C PRO A 323 -6.57 12.37 -7.16
N ALA A 324 -7.77 12.91 -7.41
CA ALA A 324 -8.34 13.97 -6.57
C ALA A 324 -8.66 13.50 -5.15
N GLU A 325 -8.92 12.22 -5.00
CA GLU A 325 -9.30 11.53 -3.77
C GLU A 325 -8.11 11.21 -2.86
N VAL A 326 -6.87 11.47 -3.30
CA VAL A 326 -5.70 11.29 -2.41
C VAL A 326 -5.89 12.13 -1.15
N PRO A 327 -5.84 11.53 0.03
CA PRO A 327 -6.06 12.24 1.28
C PRO A 327 -5.12 13.44 1.43
N LYS A 328 -5.70 14.61 1.78
CA LYS A 328 -4.94 15.84 1.98
C LYS A 328 -4.61 16.02 3.45
N GLY A 329 -3.39 16.41 3.76
CA GLY A 329 -2.94 16.66 5.13
C GLY A 329 -1.42 16.68 5.21
N ALA A 330 -0.91 16.96 6.40
CA ALA A 330 0.52 16.89 6.65
C ALA A 330 1.01 15.45 6.51
N VAL A 331 2.12 15.26 5.83
CA VAL A 331 2.76 13.95 5.67
C VAL A 331 4.21 14.08 6.14
N PHE A 332 4.57 13.20 7.06
CA PHE A 332 5.92 13.13 7.61
C PHE A 332 6.72 12.05 6.89
N VAL A 333 7.94 12.41 6.47
CA VAL A 333 8.90 11.45 5.90
C VAL A 333 9.91 11.09 7.00
N PRO A 334 9.95 9.82 7.45
CA PRO A 334 10.91 9.37 8.46
C PRO A 334 12.35 9.39 7.96
N ASP A 335 13.30 9.43 8.91
CA ASP A 335 14.69 9.10 8.65
C ASP A 335 14.82 7.57 8.46
N TRP A 336 14.64 7.13 7.21
CA TRP A 336 14.65 5.71 6.87
C TRP A 336 16.00 5.04 7.12
N VAL A 337 17.11 5.80 7.07
CA VAL A 337 18.45 5.27 7.35
C VAL A 337 18.56 4.92 8.82
N TYR A 338 18.22 5.87 9.69
CA TYR A 338 18.18 5.64 11.15
C TYR A 338 17.25 4.49 11.52
N ILE A 339 16.04 4.49 10.96
CA ILE A 339 15.04 3.44 11.24
C ILE A 339 15.54 2.07 10.80
N ALA A 340 16.15 1.96 9.62
CA ALA A 340 16.68 0.71 9.11
C ALA A 340 17.74 0.11 10.05
N GLU A 341 18.58 0.94 10.66
CA GLU A 341 19.60 0.51 11.63
C GLU A 341 19.00 0.02 12.96
N GLN A 342 17.90 0.65 13.40
CA GLN A 342 17.27 0.34 14.69
C GLN A 342 16.21 -0.76 14.60
N ARG A 343 15.63 -0.99 13.42
CA ARG A 343 14.41 -1.77 13.24
C ARG A 343 14.46 -3.17 13.82
N LYS A 344 15.58 -3.87 13.68
CA LYS A 344 15.73 -5.24 14.19
C LYS A 344 15.51 -5.27 15.70
N SER A 345 16.21 -4.43 16.45
CA SER A 345 16.11 -4.34 17.90
C SER A 345 14.71 -3.91 18.36
N TRP A 346 14.07 -2.99 17.61
CA TRP A 346 12.72 -2.56 17.92
C TRP A 346 11.68 -3.66 17.68
N VAL A 347 11.80 -4.46 16.62
CA VAL A 347 10.91 -5.60 16.36
C VAL A 347 11.07 -6.66 17.45
N GLU A 348 12.30 -7.04 17.81
CA GLU A 348 12.55 -8.01 18.88
C GLU A 348 11.97 -7.55 20.22
N ARG A 349 12.09 -6.25 20.53
CA ARG A 349 11.49 -5.67 21.75
C ARG A 349 9.98 -5.62 21.68
N TRP A 350 9.43 -5.23 20.51
CA TRP A 350 7.99 -5.20 20.27
C TRP A 350 7.35 -6.57 20.53
N ASP A 351 7.93 -7.61 19.98
CA ASP A 351 7.40 -8.98 20.13
C ASP A 351 7.36 -9.43 21.60
N ARG A 352 8.32 -8.96 22.43
CA ARG A 352 8.30 -9.22 23.88
C ARG A 352 7.30 -8.34 24.64
N GLU A 353 7.16 -7.07 24.30
CA GLU A 353 6.45 -6.09 25.13
C GLU A 353 5.01 -5.85 24.68
N MET A 354 4.71 -6.04 23.39
CA MET A 354 3.40 -5.76 22.79
C MET A 354 2.56 -7.01 22.51
N ALA A 355 3.04 -8.22 22.88
CA ALA A 355 2.20 -9.42 22.87
C ALA A 355 0.91 -9.19 23.69
N LEU A 356 -0.25 -9.58 23.11
CA LEU A 356 -1.59 -9.47 23.70
C LEU A 356 -2.03 -10.81 24.25
#